data_7781150b1836ff111d13f2e4b0f89091
#
_entry.id   7781150b1836ff111d13f2e4b0f89091
#
_cell.length_a   1.000
_cell.length_b   1.000
_cell.length_c   1.000
_cell.angle_alpha   90.00
_cell.angle_beta   90.00
_cell.angle_gamma   90.00
#
_symmetry.space_group_name_H-M   'P 1'
#
loop_
_entity.id
_entity.type
_entity.pdbx_description
1 polymer ?
#
loop_
_entity_poly.entity_id
_entity_poly.type
_entity_poly.pdbx_seq_one_letter_code
_entity_poly.pdbx_strand_id
1 'polypeptide(L)'
;MPYLSILTTVDLSRIPGFGDTTVLELISEIGTDMSKWKNYKHFAAWLNLAPNTKISGGKILSSKRMKKKNKAGQILKQAASTISNSKDSLGDYYRKMRSKLGGKGAVTATAHKLARIIYTMLLNKTEFNSEIIEGNQKKYTEDKILRLEKQIAKLKAA
;
A
#
# COMPACT_ATOMS: atom_id res chain seq x y z
N MET A 1 -8.78 -22.47 -1.79
CA MET A 1 -8.34 -23.50 -0.82
C MET A 1 -8.81 -23.11 0.57
N PRO A 2 -9.66 -23.89 1.22
CA PRO A 2 -10.24 -23.52 2.54
C PRO A 2 -9.23 -23.46 3.69
N TYR A 3 -8.03 -24.02 3.53
CA TYR A 3 -7.02 -24.07 4.60
C TYR A 3 -6.39 -22.71 4.95
N LEU A 4 -6.32 -21.77 4.02
CA LEU A 4 -5.73 -20.44 4.26
C LEU A 4 -6.63 -19.55 5.12
N SER A 5 -7.94 -19.64 4.95
CA SER A 5 -8.91 -18.93 5.79
C SER A 5 -8.96 -19.47 7.23
N ILE A 6 -8.63 -20.75 7.43
CA ILE A 6 -8.54 -21.35 8.78
C ILE A 6 -7.34 -20.79 9.55
N LEU A 7 -6.21 -20.55 8.87
CA LEU A 7 -4.99 -20.03 9.51
C LEU A 7 -5.06 -18.54 9.83
N THR A 8 -5.76 -17.76 9.00
CA THR A 8 -5.72 -16.28 9.08
C THR A 8 -7.04 -15.66 9.53
N THR A 9 -8.12 -16.42 9.67
CA THR A 9 -9.50 -15.95 9.88
C THR A 9 -10.00 -14.96 8.80
N VAL A 10 -9.18 -14.65 7.81
CA VAL A 10 -9.45 -13.70 6.71
C VAL A 10 -8.82 -14.23 5.43
N ASP A 11 -9.55 -14.15 4.32
CA ASP A 11 -9.05 -14.59 3.02
C ASP A 11 -8.23 -13.49 2.32
N LEU A 12 -6.90 -13.58 2.45
CA LEU A 12 -5.97 -12.66 1.80
C LEU A 12 -5.81 -12.91 0.28
N SER A 13 -6.25 -14.05 -0.23
CA SER A 13 -6.18 -14.36 -1.67
C SER A 13 -7.13 -13.50 -2.51
N ARG A 14 -8.11 -12.87 -1.86
CA ARG A 14 -9.00 -11.89 -2.50
C ARG A 14 -8.33 -10.56 -2.86
N ILE A 15 -7.14 -10.32 -2.31
CA ILE A 15 -6.38 -9.11 -2.66
C ILE A 15 -5.79 -9.30 -4.07
N PRO A 16 -6.03 -8.39 -5.01
CA PRO A 16 -5.42 -8.47 -6.33
C PRO A 16 -3.89 -8.63 -6.25
N GLY A 17 -3.37 -9.57 -7.04
CA GLY A 17 -1.94 -9.89 -7.05
C GLY A 17 -1.49 -10.89 -5.98
N PHE A 18 -2.41 -11.41 -5.16
CA PHE A 18 -2.13 -12.45 -4.17
C PHE A 18 -2.69 -13.80 -4.61
N GLY A 19 -1.80 -14.73 -4.94
CA GLY A 19 -2.15 -16.14 -5.07
C GLY A 19 -1.93 -16.88 -3.75
N ASP A 20 -2.45 -18.11 -3.65
CA ASP A 20 -2.36 -18.96 -2.45
C ASP A 20 -0.92 -19.13 -1.95
N THR A 21 0.02 -19.35 -2.87
CA THR A 21 1.45 -19.47 -2.55
C THR A 21 2.02 -18.19 -1.96
N THR A 22 1.66 -17.03 -2.52
CA THR A 22 2.09 -15.71 -2.02
C THR A 22 1.56 -15.44 -0.62
N VAL A 23 0.31 -15.84 -0.36
CA VAL A 23 -0.31 -15.73 0.97
C VAL A 23 0.42 -16.62 1.97
N LEU A 24 0.68 -17.88 1.63
CA LEU A 24 1.42 -18.81 2.48
C LEU A 24 2.82 -18.31 2.83
N GLU A 25 3.58 -17.87 1.82
CA GLU A 25 4.91 -17.32 2.01
C GLU A 25 4.87 -16.07 2.90
N LEU A 26 3.89 -15.18 2.69
CA LEU A 26 3.75 -13.98 3.49
C LEU A 26 3.43 -14.30 4.94
N ILE A 27 2.42 -15.15 5.19
CA ILE A 27 2.01 -15.52 6.54
C ILE A 27 3.11 -16.30 7.28
N SER A 28 3.90 -17.12 6.59
CA SER A 28 5.06 -17.80 7.20
C SER A 28 6.10 -16.83 7.74
N GLU A 29 6.23 -15.64 7.12
CA GLU A 29 7.20 -14.62 7.54
C GLU A 29 6.65 -13.66 8.60
N ILE A 30 5.38 -13.23 8.47
CA ILE A 30 4.79 -12.23 9.38
C ILE A 30 4.02 -12.85 10.55
N GLY A 31 3.51 -14.06 10.37
CA GLY A 31 2.54 -14.67 11.28
C GLY A 31 1.15 -14.06 11.15
N THR A 32 0.24 -14.47 12.02
CA THR A 32 -1.15 -13.98 12.04
C THR A 32 -1.40 -12.92 13.11
N ASP A 33 -0.48 -12.79 14.07
CA ASP A 33 -0.58 -11.83 15.17
C ASP A 33 0.00 -10.46 14.77
N MET A 34 -0.88 -9.48 14.60
CA MET A 34 -0.53 -8.10 14.27
C MET A 34 -0.24 -7.24 15.49
N SER A 35 -0.47 -7.73 16.72
CA SER A 35 -0.20 -6.99 17.96
C SER A 35 1.28 -6.66 18.17
N LYS A 36 2.16 -7.42 17.51
CA LYS A 36 3.63 -7.17 17.46
C LYS A 36 4.00 -5.77 16.99
N TRP A 37 3.14 -5.13 16.22
CA TRP A 37 3.37 -3.78 15.69
C TRP A 37 2.31 -2.82 16.23
N LYS A 38 2.75 -1.72 16.80
CA LYS A 38 1.88 -0.68 17.37
C LYS A 38 0.84 -0.15 16.38
N ASN A 39 1.18 -0.08 15.11
CA ASN A 39 0.30 0.34 14.02
C ASN A 39 0.88 -0.07 12.64
N TYR A 40 0.12 0.14 11.57
CA TYR A 40 0.54 -0.19 10.20
C TYR A 40 1.82 0.52 9.76
N LYS A 41 2.15 1.71 10.32
CA LYS A 41 3.39 2.44 9.98
C LYS A 41 4.62 1.70 10.51
N HIS A 42 4.56 1.15 11.73
CA HIS A 42 5.61 0.31 12.29
C HIS A 42 5.75 -1.00 11.51
N PHE A 43 4.64 -1.61 11.11
CA PHE A 43 4.64 -2.78 10.25
C PHE A 43 5.30 -2.50 8.89
N ALA A 44 4.91 -1.43 8.21
CA ALA A 44 5.52 -1.02 6.93
C ALA A 44 7.01 -0.66 7.06
N ALA A 45 7.42 -0.08 8.18
CA ALA A 45 8.83 0.19 8.47
C ALA A 45 9.62 -1.11 8.68
N TRP A 46 9.06 -2.08 9.42
CA TRP A 46 9.65 -3.40 9.59
C TRP A 46 9.82 -4.14 8.25
N LEU A 47 8.84 -4.03 7.35
CA LEU A 47 8.87 -4.56 5.99
C LEU A 47 9.89 -3.84 5.08
N ASN A 48 10.53 -2.78 5.57
CA ASN A 48 11.41 -1.89 4.79
C ASN A 48 10.73 -1.29 3.54
N LEU A 49 9.46 -0.95 3.68
CA LEU A 49 8.63 -0.31 2.65
C LEU A 49 8.43 1.18 2.91
N ALA A 50 8.59 1.62 4.15
CA ALA A 50 8.48 3.03 4.53
C ALA A 50 9.70 3.84 4.01
N PRO A 51 9.49 5.08 3.54
CA PRO A 51 10.60 5.97 3.19
C PRO A 51 11.36 6.37 4.45
N ASN A 52 12.70 6.29 4.40
CA ASN A 52 13.56 6.83 5.46
C ASN A 52 13.95 8.27 5.08
N THR A 53 12.99 9.19 5.21
CA THR A 53 13.19 10.58 4.84
C THR A 53 13.91 11.33 5.94
N LYS A 54 15.08 11.87 5.63
CA LYS A 54 15.83 12.78 6.50
C LYS A 54 15.51 14.21 6.10
N ILE A 55 15.03 15.00 7.04
CA ILE A 55 14.66 16.41 6.82
C ILE A 55 15.53 17.27 7.74
N SER A 56 16.06 18.37 7.22
CA SER A 56 16.74 19.41 7.97
C SER A 56 16.35 20.78 7.42
N GLY A 57 16.01 21.72 8.31
CA GLY A 57 15.59 23.07 7.90
C GLY A 57 14.42 23.10 6.91
N GLY A 58 13.47 22.15 7.03
CA GLY A 58 12.33 22.04 6.11
C GLY A 58 12.67 21.42 4.73
N LYS A 59 13.94 21.12 4.46
CA LYS A 59 14.38 20.51 3.19
C LYS A 59 14.64 19.01 3.35
N ILE A 60 14.20 18.22 2.37
CA ILE A 60 14.46 16.77 2.33
C ILE A 60 15.93 16.56 1.90
N LEU A 61 16.76 16.08 2.83
CA LEU A 61 18.17 15.76 2.56
C LEU A 61 18.33 14.40 1.88
N SER A 62 17.50 13.42 2.25
CA SER A 62 17.56 12.08 1.69
C SER A 62 16.24 11.36 1.93
N SER A 63 15.81 10.56 0.96
CA SER A 63 14.67 9.64 1.09
C SER A 63 15.08 8.19 0.80
N LYS A 64 16.38 7.88 0.89
CA LYS A 64 16.89 6.52 0.65
C LYS A 64 16.36 5.57 1.71
N ARG A 65 15.84 4.42 1.27
CA ARG A 65 15.45 3.32 2.16
C ARG A 65 16.69 2.67 2.79
N MET A 66 16.48 2.06 3.96
CA MET A 66 17.53 1.25 4.57
C MET A 66 17.91 0.08 3.65
N LYS A 67 19.21 -0.27 3.58
CA LYS A 67 19.70 -1.39 2.76
C LYS A 67 19.35 -2.78 3.34
N LYS A 68 18.59 -2.84 4.44
CA LYS A 68 18.18 -4.09 5.07
C LYS A 68 17.22 -4.86 4.14
N LYS A 69 17.53 -6.13 3.88
CA LYS A 69 16.62 -7.03 3.16
C LYS A 69 15.56 -7.57 4.14
N ASN A 70 14.30 -7.54 3.73
CA ASN A 70 13.19 -8.17 4.45
C ASN A 70 12.41 -9.03 3.45
N LYS A 71 12.28 -10.33 3.72
CA LYS A 71 11.68 -11.30 2.81
C LYS A 71 10.20 -10.99 2.60
N ALA A 72 9.44 -10.74 3.67
CA ALA A 72 8.04 -10.35 3.58
C ALA A 72 7.83 -9.07 2.75
N GLY A 73 8.71 -8.07 2.93
CA GLY A 73 8.69 -6.86 2.11
C GLY A 73 9.00 -7.11 0.62
N GLN A 74 9.81 -8.13 0.32
CA GLN A 74 10.09 -8.55 -1.07
C GLN A 74 8.86 -9.22 -1.69
N ILE A 75 8.20 -10.12 -0.96
CA ILE A 75 6.95 -10.78 -1.38
C ILE A 75 5.90 -9.71 -1.75
N LEU A 76 5.73 -8.69 -0.90
CA LEU A 76 4.79 -7.60 -1.18
C LEU A 76 5.17 -6.76 -2.41
N LYS A 77 6.46 -6.55 -2.68
CA LYS A 77 6.90 -5.88 -3.91
C LYS A 77 6.64 -6.71 -5.15
N GLN A 78 6.82 -8.02 -5.04
CA GLN A 78 6.53 -8.95 -6.12
C GLN A 78 5.03 -8.95 -6.44
N ALA A 79 4.17 -9.07 -5.42
CA ALA A 79 2.73 -8.91 -5.57
C ALA A 79 2.34 -7.54 -6.17
N ALA A 80 2.98 -6.46 -5.71
CA ALA A 80 2.74 -5.12 -6.27
C ALA A 80 3.11 -5.01 -7.76
N SER A 81 4.12 -5.75 -8.22
CA SER A 81 4.49 -5.78 -9.64
C SER A 81 3.44 -6.46 -10.51
N THR A 82 2.78 -7.51 -10.02
CA THR A 82 1.71 -8.20 -10.77
C THR A 82 0.46 -7.33 -10.91
N ILE A 83 0.20 -6.45 -9.95
CA ILE A 83 -0.95 -5.52 -9.97
C ILE A 83 -0.85 -4.49 -11.11
N SER A 84 0.32 -4.28 -11.70
CA SER A 84 0.52 -3.26 -12.75
C SER A 84 -0.46 -3.36 -13.91
N ASN A 85 -0.87 -4.58 -14.28
CA ASN A 85 -1.79 -4.87 -15.37
C ASN A 85 -3.24 -5.07 -14.93
N SER A 86 -3.52 -5.00 -13.63
CA SER A 86 -4.87 -5.14 -13.11
C SER A 86 -5.75 -3.94 -13.48
N LYS A 87 -7.03 -4.20 -13.76
CA LYS A 87 -8.03 -3.17 -14.10
C LYS A 87 -8.78 -2.64 -12.87
N ASP A 88 -8.40 -3.10 -11.69
CA ASP A 88 -9.01 -2.68 -10.43
C ASP A 88 -8.39 -1.38 -9.87
N SER A 89 -8.96 -0.91 -8.76
CA SER A 89 -8.52 0.32 -8.07
C SER A 89 -7.06 0.29 -7.59
N LEU A 90 -6.50 -0.90 -7.34
CA LEU A 90 -5.08 -1.05 -6.99
C LEU A 90 -4.19 -0.92 -8.24
N GLY A 91 -4.62 -1.43 -9.38
CA GLY A 91 -3.95 -1.22 -10.67
C GLY A 91 -3.93 0.25 -11.07
N ASP A 92 -5.05 0.96 -10.88
CA ASP A 92 -5.13 2.42 -11.10
C ASP A 92 -4.19 3.18 -10.18
N TYR A 93 -4.13 2.79 -8.91
CA TYR A 93 -3.19 3.37 -7.96
C TYR A 93 -1.73 3.15 -8.40
N TYR A 94 -1.38 1.92 -8.83
CA TYR A 94 -0.05 1.61 -9.34
C TYR A 94 0.32 2.50 -10.53
N ARG A 95 -0.55 2.60 -11.55
CA ARG A 95 -0.33 3.43 -12.74
C ARG A 95 -0.14 4.90 -12.38
N LYS A 96 -0.97 5.43 -11.47
CA LYS A 96 -0.83 6.79 -10.94
C LYS A 96 0.49 7.02 -10.21
N MET A 97 0.96 6.03 -9.43
CA MET A 97 2.27 6.14 -8.77
C MET A 97 3.41 6.02 -9.78
N ARG A 98 3.25 5.21 -10.81
CA ARG A 98 4.26 5.05 -11.86
C ARG A 98 4.51 6.35 -12.63
N SER A 99 3.48 7.11 -12.95
CA SER A 99 3.63 8.42 -13.60
C SER A 99 4.35 9.45 -12.73
N LYS A 100 4.26 9.33 -11.39
CA LYS A 100 4.87 10.28 -10.45
C LYS A 100 6.27 9.91 -9.99
N LEU A 101 6.51 8.62 -9.74
CA LEU A 101 7.69 8.12 -9.04
C LEU A 101 8.54 7.18 -9.89
N GLY A 102 8.11 6.89 -11.12
CA GLY A 102 8.71 5.87 -11.96
C GLY A 102 8.39 4.44 -11.48
N GLY A 103 8.84 3.43 -12.24
CA GLY A 103 8.47 2.03 -12.00
C GLY A 103 8.87 1.50 -10.62
N LYS A 104 10.13 1.72 -10.20
CA LYS A 104 10.63 1.28 -8.88
C LYS A 104 9.90 1.96 -7.72
N GLY A 105 9.56 3.23 -7.88
CA GLY A 105 8.79 4.00 -6.90
C GLY A 105 7.36 3.48 -6.79
N ALA A 106 6.70 3.21 -7.92
CA ALA A 106 5.35 2.67 -7.97
C ALA A 106 5.23 1.31 -7.28
N VAL A 107 6.15 0.39 -7.57
CA VAL A 107 6.19 -0.93 -6.89
C VAL A 107 6.26 -0.75 -5.37
N THR A 108 7.12 0.14 -4.89
CA THR A 108 7.28 0.35 -3.45
C THR A 108 6.06 1.01 -2.82
N ALA A 109 5.48 2.02 -3.47
CA ALA A 109 4.29 2.71 -2.99
C ALA A 109 3.08 1.75 -2.95
N THR A 110 2.93 0.91 -3.97
CA THR A 110 1.87 -0.11 -4.01
C THR A 110 2.09 -1.19 -2.96
N ALA A 111 3.32 -1.68 -2.79
CA ALA A 111 3.66 -2.63 -1.72
C ALA A 111 3.37 -2.05 -0.32
N HIS A 112 3.66 -0.77 -0.09
CA HIS A 112 3.31 -0.08 1.15
C HIS A 112 1.79 -0.01 1.36
N LYS A 113 1.02 0.26 0.30
CA LYS A 113 -0.45 0.26 0.36
C LYS A 113 -0.99 -1.14 0.66
N LEU A 114 -0.44 -2.19 0.04
CA LEU A 114 -0.78 -3.58 0.34
C LEU A 114 -0.48 -3.94 1.80
N ALA A 115 0.68 -3.55 2.32
CA ALA A 115 1.03 -3.76 3.72
C ALA A 115 0.00 -3.16 4.68
N ARG A 116 -0.49 -1.94 4.38
CA ARG A 116 -1.54 -1.29 5.17
C ARG A 116 -2.86 -2.06 5.12
N ILE A 117 -3.26 -2.52 3.93
CA ILE A 117 -4.49 -3.30 3.74
C ILE A 117 -4.41 -4.60 4.54
N ILE A 118 -3.33 -5.37 4.38
CA ILE A 118 -3.12 -6.65 5.07
C ILE A 118 -3.11 -6.46 6.58
N TYR A 119 -2.39 -5.44 7.08
CA TYR A 119 -2.36 -5.11 8.51
C TYR A 119 -3.78 -4.86 9.06
N THR A 120 -4.58 -4.07 8.35
CA THR A 120 -5.96 -3.75 8.76
C THR A 120 -6.87 -4.97 8.70
N MET A 121 -6.77 -5.77 7.64
CA MET A 121 -7.55 -7.01 7.49
C MET A 121 -7.26 -7.99 8.62
N LEU A 122 -6.00 -8.26 8.90
CA LEU A 122 -5.59 -9.21 9.95
C LEU A 122 -5.89 -8.70 11.36
N LEU A 123 -5.72 -7.39 11.61
CA LEU A 123 -5.99 -6.79 12.91
C LEU A 123 -7.49 -6.79 13.23
N ASN A 124 -8.32 -6.37 12.27
CA ASN A 124 -9.75 -6.20 12.45
C ASN A 124 -10.55 -7.45 12.06
N LYS A 125 -9.87 -8.49 11.55
CA LYS A 125 -10.52 -9.71 11.03
C LYS A 125 -11.60 -9.41 9.98
N THR A 126 -11.32 -8.44 9.11
CA THR A 126 -12.24 -8.00 8.05
C THR A 126 -11.77 -8.48 6.69
N GLU A 127 -12.71 -8.86 5.83
CA GLU A 127 -12.45 -9.25 4.45
C GLU A 127 -11.98 -8.07 3.60
N PHE A 128 -11.30 -8.39 2.48
CA PHE A 128 -10.90 -7.38 1.51
C PHE A 128 -12.13 -6.72 0.87
N ASN A 129 -12.20 -5.40 0.93
CA ASN A 129 -13.25 -4.62 0.30
C ASN A 129 -12.63 -3.57 -0.63
N SER A 130 -12.85 -3.75 -1.94
CA SER A 130 -12.39 -2.83 -2.97
C SER A 130 -13.11 -1.47 -2.91
N GLU A 131 -14.36 -1.43 -2.45
CA GLU A 131 -15.17 -0.22 -2.38
C GLU A 131 -14.56 0.83 -1.43
N ILE A 132 -13.93 0.39 -0.33
CA ILE A 132 -13.23 1.30 0.60
C ILE A 132 -12.06 1.99 -0.12
N ILE A 133 -11.36 1.27 -0.99
CA ILE A 133 -10.24 1.80 -1.76
C ILE A 133 -10.74 2.77 -2.83
N GLU A 134 -11.83 2.43 -3.50
CA GLU A 134 -12.49 3.25 -4.52
C GLU A 134 -13.11 4.52 -3.92
N GLY A 135 -13.78 4.40 -2.77
CA GLY A 135 -14.34 5.54 -2.05
C GLY A 135 -13.27 6.55 -1.64
N ASN A 136 -12.13 6.08 -1.14
CA ASN A 136 -11.00 6.95 -0.83
C ASN A 136 -10.40 7.62 -2.07
N GLN A 137 -10.41 6.96 -3.23
CA GLN A 137 -9.96 7.57 -4.48
C GLN A 137 -10.94 8.62 -5.01
N LYS A 138 -12.24 8.37 -4.97
CA LYS A 138 -13.28 9.33 -5.33
C LYS A 138 -13.16 10.59 -4.48
N LYS A 139 -13.12 10.44 -3.15
CA LYS A 139 -12.95 11.57 -2.22
C LYS A 139 -11.68 12.38 -2.51
N TYR A 140 -10.55 11.70 -2.78
CA TYR A 140 -9.32 12.41 -3.14
C TYR A 140 -9.45 13.20 -4.45
N THR A 141 -10.18 12.67 -5.43
CA THR A 141 -10.42 13.35 -6.72
C THR A 141 -11.31 14.57 -6.53
N GLU A 142 -12.37 14.47 -5.74
CA GLU A 142 -13.27 15.57 -5.38
C GLU A 142 -12.52 16.68 -4.63
N ASP A 143 -11.73 16.34 -3.62
CA ASP A 143 -10.89 17.30 -2.89
C ASP A 143 -9.89 18.02 -3.81
N LYS A 144 -9.35 17.30 -4.80
CA LYS A 144 -8.43 17.89 -5.79
C LYS A 144 -9.15 18.85 -6.72
N ILE A 145 -10.33 18.49 -7.20
CA ILE A 145 -11.17 19.36 -8.04
C ILE A 145 -11.48 20.65 -7.27
N LEU A 146 -11.95 20.54 -6.05
CA LEU A 146 -12.27 21.70 -5.20
C LEU A 146 -11.07 22.63 -4.98
N ARG A 147 -9.87 22.06 -4.80
CA ARG A 147 -8.64 22.88 -4.69
C ARG A 147 -8.30 23.62 -5.97
N LEU A 148 -8.43 22.95 -7.11
CA LEU A 148 -8.17 23.55 -8.42
C LEU A 148 -9.18 24.67 -8.74
N GLU A 149 -10.47 24.47 -8.43
CA GLU A 149 -11.51 25.50 -8.57
C GLU A 149 -11.20 26.74 -7.74
N LYS A 150 -10.78 26.55 -6.46
CA LYS A 150 -10.35 27.66 -5.60
C LYS A 150 -9.13 28.40 -6.17
N GLN A 151 -8.17 27.69 -6.76
CA GLN A 151 -7.02 28.32 -7.41
C GLN A 151 -7.42 29.13 -8.63
N ILE A 152 -8.28 28.58 -9.48
CA ILE A 152 -8.81 29.28 -10.67
C ILE A 152 -9.58 30.54 -10.24
N ALA A 153 -10.43 30.45 -9.22
CA ALA A 153 -11.16 31.59 -8.71
C ALA A 153 -10.25 32.72 -8.20
N LYS A 154 -9.16 32.36 -7.51
CA LYS A 154 -8.14 33.35 -7.07
C LYS A 154 -7.43 34.01 -8.24
N LEU A 155 -7.08 33.25 -9.29
CA LEU A 155 -6.41 33.78 -10.47
C LEU A 155 -7.33 34.68 -11.33
N LYS A 156 -8.64 34.41 -11.30
CA LYS A 156 -9.63 35.27 -12.01
C LYS A 156 -9.97 36.55 -11.23
N ALA A 157 -9.72 36.55 -9.91
CA ALA A 157 -9.98 37.71 -9.04
C ALA A 157 -8.75 38.62 -8.87
N ALA A 158 -7.59 38.22 -9.38
CA ALA A 158 -6.34 38.99 -9.42
C ALA A 158 -6.16 39.70 -10.76
#